data_c82116780c53701c7a582b81fa0f1f88
#
_entry.id   c82116780c53701c7a582b81fa0f1f88
#
_cell.length_a   1.000
_cell.length_b   1.000
_cell.length_c   1.000
_cell.angle_alpha   90.00
_cell.angle_beta   90.00
_cell.angle_gamma   90.00
#
_symmetry.space_group_name_H-M   'P 1'
#
loop_
_entity.id
_entity.type
_entity.pdbx_description
1 polymer ?
#
loop_
_entity_poly.entity_id
_entity_poly.type
_entity_poly.pdbx_seq_one_letter_code
_entity_poly.pdbx_strand_id
1 'polypeptide(L)'
;QSLQAVDESDAVIFLVDGRVGLTPQDQMIAQHLRQQHRPVFVVVNKAEGMTQSIAGAEFFELALGEPWAISASHGDGTRELIEAVLESFPEEGEEKEEKHPKFAIIGRPNVGKSTLVNAILGEERVIAFDQAGTTRDSIAIDFERGGSPYTIVDTAGIRRRGKVNETIEKFS
;
A
#
# COMPACT_ATOMS: atom_id res chain seq x y z
N GLN A 1 12.38 -3.70 10.03
CA GLN A 1 11.26 -2.74 10.08
C GLN A 1 10.10 -3.19 9.19
N SER A 2 10.33 -3.53 7.90
CA SER A 2 9.23 -3.93 7.01
C SER A 2 8.52 -5.24 7.41
N LEU A 3 9.20 -6.16 8.06
CA LEU A 3 8.60 -7.41 8.53
C LEU A 3 7.74 -7.20 9.78
N GLN A 4 8.10 -6.26 10.64
CA GLN A 4 7.28 -5.89 11.80
C GLN A 4 5.95 -5.26 11.37
N ALA A 5 5.96 -4.43 10.32
CA ALA A 5 4.74 -3.86 9.77
C ALA A 5 3.78 -4.95 9.24
N VAL A 6 4.33 -6.02 8.65
CA VAL A 6 3.52 -7.18 8.24
C VAL A 6 2.82 -7.80 9.44
N ASP A 7 3.52 -7.97 10.57
CA ASP A 7 2.94 -8.57 11.78
C ASP A 7 1.84 -7.71 12.43
N GLU A 8 1.88 -6.40 12.22
CA GLU A 8 0.93 -5.42 12.77
C GLU A 8 -0.25 -5.12 11.82
N SER A 9 -0.23 -5.63 10.59
CA SER A 9 -1.26 -5.35 9.56
C SER A 9 -2.26 -6.49 9.40
N ASP A 10 -3.46 -6.19 8.93
CA ASP A 10 -4.51 -7.15 8.58
C ASP A 10 -4.39 -7.62 7.13
N ALA A 11 -3.79 -6.82 6.25
CA ALA A 11 -3.47 -7.16 4.87
C ALA A 11 -2.12 -6.56 4.46
N VAL A 12 -1.52 -7.10 3.40
CA VAL A 12 -0.21 -6.66 2.89
C VAL A 12 -0.28 -6.36 1.41
N ILE A 13 0.18 -5.19 1.00
CA ILE A 13 0.48 -4.86 -0.39
C ILE A 13 1.97 -5.10 -0.62
N PHE A 14 2.30 -6.11 -1.40
CA PHE A 14 3.67 -6.42 -1.79
C PHE A 14 4.00 -5.80 -3.15
N LEU A 15 4.73 -4.68 -3.13
CA LEU A 15 5.05 -3.90 -4.31
C LEU A 15 6.34 -4.35 -4.96
N VAL A 16 6.29 -4.69 -6.26
CA VAL A 16 7.42 -5.07 -7.10
C VAL A 16 7.54 -4.14 -8.31
N ASP A 17 8.69 -4.15 -8.97
CA ASP A 17 8.99 -3.26 -10.10
C ASP A 17 8.85 -4.00 -11.43
N GLY A 18 7.84 -3.67 -12.23
CA GLY A 18 7.57 -4.31 -13.52
C GLY A 18 8.62 -4.03 -14.60
N ARG A 19 9.43 -2.97 -14.46
CA ARG A 19 10.52 -2.67 -15.41
C ARG A 19 11.79 -3.44 -15.09
N VAL A 20 12.04 -3.71 -13.82
CA VAL A 20 13.22 -4.48 -13.37
C VAL A 20 12.98 -5.97 -13.53
N GLY A 21 11.70 -6.39 -13.39
CA GLY A 21 11.34 -7.78 -13.36
C GLY A 21 11.55 -8.45 -12.00
N LEU A 22 11.30 -9.75 -11.94
CA LEU A 22 11.40 -10.54 -10.72
C LEU A 22 12.86 -10.68 -10.27
N THR A 23 13.12 -10.35 -9.01
CA THR A 23 14.46 -10.43 -8.42
C THR A 23 14.54 -11.47 -7.30
N PRO A 24 15.76 -11.97 -6.98
CA PRO A 24 15.95 -12.88 -5.84
C PRO A 24 15.47 -12.28 -4.52
N GLN A 25 15.58 -10.95 -4.35
CA GLN A 25 15.10 -10.28 -3.15
C GLN A 25 13.57 -10.31 -3.05
N ASP A 26 12.87 -10.17 -4.17
CA ASP A 26 11.40 -10.29 -4.21
C ASP A 26 10.99 -11.72 -3.84
N GLN A 27 11.71 -12.73 -4.32
CA GLN A 27 11.47 -14.13 -3.98
C GLN A 27 11.68 -14.41 -2.47
N MET A 28 12.71 -13.82 -1.86
CA MET A 28 12.94 -13.94 -0.41
C MET A 28 11.80 -13.31 0.40
N ILE A 29 11.35 -12.12 0.01
CA ILE A 29 10.21 -11.46 0.66
C ILE A 29 8.95 -12.32 0.50
N ALA A 30 8.68 -12.82 -0.71
CA ALA A 30 7.53 -13.67 -0.98
C ALA A 30 7.53 -14.96 -0.18
N GLN A 31 8.73 -15.58 0.02
CA GLN A 31 8.87 -16.77 0.85
C GLN A 31 8.42 -16.50 2.30
N HIS A 32 8.77 -15.33 2.84
CA HIS A 32 8.34 -14.92 4.17
C HIS A 32 6.82 -14.66 4.21
N LEU A 33 6.28 -13.96 3.19
CA LEU A 33 4.86 -13.64 3.12
C LEU A 33 3.96 -14.87 2.97
N ARG A 34 4.40 -15.93 2.27
CA ARG A 34 3.64 -17.19 2.16
C ARG A 34 3.42 -17.90 3.50
N GLN A 35 4.23 -17.59 4.51
CA GLN A 35 4.09 -18.13 5.87
C GLN A 35 3.09 -17.35 6.72
N GLN A 36 2.64 -16.19 6.23
CA GLN A 36 1.67 -15.36 6.93
C GLN A 36 0.24 -15.80 6.60
N HIS A 37 -0.66 -15.73 7.57
CA HIS A 37 -2.08 -16.05 7.40
C HIS A 37 -2.93 -14.81 7.05
N ARG A 38 -2.38 -13.88 6.29
CA ARG A 38 -3.00 -12.60 5.93
C ARG A 38 -3.16 -12.49 4.42
N PRO A 39 -4.17 -11.76 3.94
CA PRO A 39 -4.26 -11.43 2.52
C PRO A 39 -3.01 -10.70 2.05
N VAL A 40 -2.40 -11.17 0.96
CA VAL A 40 -1.26 -10.52 0.31
C VAL A 40 -1.65 -10.19 -1.12
N PHE A 41 -1.49 -8.94 -1.49
CA PHE A 41 -1.71 -8.45 -2.85
C PHE A 41 -0.36 -8.20 -3.50
N VAL A 42 0.00 -8.99 -4.50
CA VAL A 42 1.20 -8.73 -5.31
C VAL A 42 0.88 -7.62 -6.29
N VAL A 43 1.64 -6.54 -6.24
CA VAL A 43 1.39 -5.34 -7.04
C VAL A 43 2.61 -5.00 -7.87
N VAL A 44 2.46 -5.11 -9.20
CA VAL A 44 3.48 -4.81 -10.19
C VAL A 44 3.37 -3.34 -10.58
N ASN A 45 4.25 -2.51 -10.02
CA ASN A 45 4.29 -1.07 -10.32
C ASN A 45 5.16 -0.77 -11.54
N LYS A 46 4.99 0.41 -12.11
CA LYS A 46 5.67 0.87 -13.33
C LYS A 46 5.31 0.03 -14.56
N ALA A 47 4.05 -0.39 -14.63
CA ALA A 47 3.51 -1.20 -15.72
C ALA A 47 2.93 -0.36 -16.86
N GLU A 48 3.36 0.89 -17.01
CA GLU A 48 2.88 1.79 -18.05
C GLU A 48 3.06 1.19 -19.44
N GLY A 49 1.97 1.14 -20.20
CA GLY A 49 1.97 0.61 -21.56
C GLY A 49 2.02 -0.91 -21.67
N MET A 50 1.99 -1.64 -20.56
CA MET A 50 1.88 -3.10 -20.52
C MET A 50 0.44 -3.52 -20.27
N THR A 51 0.00 -4.62 -20.87
CA THR A 51 -1.25 -5.26 -20.45
C THR A 51 -1.03 -5.98 -19.12
N GLN A 52 -2.09 -6.14 -18.34
CA GLN A 52 -2.02 -6.80 -17.04
C GLN A 52 -1.41 -8.21 -17.12
N SER A 53 -1.78 -8.97 -18.15
CA SER A 53 -1.26 -10.31 -18.38
C SER A 53 0.25 -10.34 -18.69
N ILE A 54 0.77 -9.35 -19.38
CA ILE A 54 2.20 -9.26 -19.72
C ILE A 54 2.99 -8.76 -18.51
N ALA A 55 2.52 -7.72 -17.85
CA ALA A 55 3.21 -7.15 -16.69
C ALA A 55 3.29 -8.11 -15.51
N GLY A 56 2.28 -8.96 -15.33
CA GLY A 56 2.19 -9.90 -14.20
C GLY A 56 2.84 -11.26 -14.46
N ALA A 57 3.15 -11.63 -15.71
CA ALA A 57 3.45 -13.00 -16.09
C ALA A 57 4.56 -13.68 -15.26
N GLU A 58 5.69 -13.02 -15.05
CA GLU A 58 6.80 -13.55 -14.26
C GLU A 58 6.53 -13.56 -12.74
N PHE A 59 5.66 -12.68 -12.26
CA PHE A 59 5.38 -12.53 -10.83
C PHE A 59 4.41 -13.60 -10.29
N PHE A 60 3.79 -14.40 -11.16
CA PHE A 60 3.07 -15.61 -10.72
C PHE A 60 4.00 -16.61 -10.02
N GLU A 61 5.30 -16.59 -10.31
CA GLU A 61 6.30 -17.43 -9.61
C GLU A 61 6.39 -17.12 -8.11
N LEU A 62 5.95 -15.93 -7.67
CA LEU A 62 5.88 -15.59 -6.25
C LEU A 62 4.86 -16.43 -5.46
N ALA A 63 3.92 -17.08 -6.15
CA ALA A 63 2.88 -17.93 -5.55
C ALA A 63 2.09 -17.25 -4.41
N LEU A 64 1.73 -15.99 -4.60
CA LEU A 64 0.97 -15.15 -3.67
C LEU A 64 -0.37 -14.65 -4.26
N GLY A 65 -0.86 -15.32 -5.30
CA GLY A 65 -2.07 -14.95 -6.00
C GLY A 65 -1.83 -14.22 -7.32
N GLU A 66 -2.88 -13.68 -7.90
CA GLU A 66 -2.82 -12.95 -9.18
C GLU A 66 -2.18 -11.59 -8.99
N PRO A 67 -1.13 -11.24 -9.77
CA PRO A 67 -0.49 -9.94 -9.69
C PRO A 67 -1.36 -8.81 -10.24
N TRP A 68 -1.37 -7.67 -9.57
CA TRP A 68 -2.04 -6.43 -9.97
C TRP A 68 -1.06 -5.51 -10.70
N ALA A 69 -1.29 -5.22 -11.96
CA ALA A 69 -0.46 -4.27 -12.71
C ALA A 69 -0.98 -2.84 -12.53
N ILE A 70 -0.10 -1.94 -12.07
CA ILE A 70 -0.43 -0.53 -11.84
C ILE A 70 0.66 0.41 -12.36
N SER A 71 0.30 1.67 -12.48
CA SER A 71 1.25 2.79 -12.56
C SER A 71 0.96 3.80 -11.47
N ALA A 72 1.66 3.70 -10.35
CA ALA A 72 1.43 4.60 -9.22
C ALA A 72 1.72 6.07 -9.54
N SER A 73 2.62 6.34 -10.51
CA SER A 73 2.95 7.70 -10.93
C SER A 73 1.87 8.34 -11.80
N HIS A 74 1.10 7.53 -12.54
CA HIS A 74 0.01 7.98 -13.40
C HIS A 74 -1.38 7.76 -12.79
N GLY A 75 -1.44 7.00 -11.68
CA GLY A 75 -2.70 6.62 -11.03
C GLY A 75 -3.41 5.43 -11.69
N ASP A 76 -2.84 4.84 -12.75
CA ASP A 76 -3.46 3.73 -13.47
C ASP A 76 -3.55 2.48 -12.59
N GLY A 77 -4.75 1.89 -12.45
CA GLY A 77 -5.01 0.68 -11.68
C GLY A 77 -4.94 0.85 -10.15
N THR A 78 -4.58 2.03 -9.64
CA THR A 78 -4.44 2.26 -8.19
C THR A 78 -5.78 2.26 -7.47
N ARG A 79 -6.82 2.76 -8.13
CA ARG A 79 -8.16 2.80 -7.57
C ARG A 79 -8.75 1.40 -7.42
N GLU A 80 -8.66 0.60 -8.46
CA GLU A 80 -9.17 -0.79 -8.48
C GLU A 80 -8.42 -1.64 -7.46
N LEU A 81 -7.10 -1.44 -7.34
CA LEU A 81 -6.28 -2.10 -6.33
C LEU A 81 -6.76 -1.77 -4.91
N ILE A 82 -6.91 -0.48 -4.59
CA ILE A 82 -7.31 -0.11 -3.22
C ILE A 82 -8.75 -0.58 -2.91
N GLU A 83 -9.65 -0.55 -3.87
CA GLU A 83 -10.99 -1.11 -3.71
C GLU A 83 -10.91 -2.60 -3.37
N ALA A 84 -10.13 -3.39 -4.10
CA ALA A 84 -9.96 -4.82 -3.83
C ALA A 84 -9.31 -5.09 -2.46
N VAL A 85 -8.32 -4.29 -2.05
CA VAL A 85 -7.71 -4.40 -0.73
C VAL A 85 -8.72 -4.13 0.38
N LEU A 86 -9.51 -3.06 0.26
CA LEU A 86 -10.49 -2.67 1.27
C LEU A 86 -11.67 -3.65 1.34
N GLU A 87 -12.10 -4.20 0.22
CA GLU A 87 -13.12 -5.25 0.16
C GLU A 87 -12.68 -6.57 0.82
N SER A 88 -11.36 -6.80 0.97
CA SER A 88 -10.85 -7.98 1.65
C SER A 88 -11.06 -7.94 3.18
N PHE A 89 -11.39 -6.78 3.73
CA PHE A 89 -11.74 -6.64 5.13
C PHE A 89 -13.22 -6.98 5.33
N PRO A 90 -13.59 -7.73 6.41
CA PRO A 90 -14.99 -7.99 6.72
C PRO A 90 -15.71 -6.68 6.98
N GLU A 91 -16.95 -6.57 6.48
CA GLU A 91 -17.86 -5.48 6.86
C GLU A 91 -18.01 -5.48 8.38
N GLU A 92 -17.92 -4.29 9.01
CA GLU A 92 -18.04 -4.14 10.45
C GLU A 92 -19.41 -4.66 10.91
N GLY A 93 -19.40 -5.85 11.52
CA GLY A 93 -20.52 -6.30 12.36
C GLY A 93 -20.52 -5.48 13.65
N GLU A 94 -21.71 -5.04 14.07
CA GLU A 94 -21.95 -4.33 15.32
C GLU A 94 -21.16 -4.94 16.48
N GLU A 95 -20.44 -4.09 17.23
CA GLU A 95 -19.65 -4.38 18.43
C GLU A 95 -18.24 -4.99 18.23
N LYS A 96 -17.25 -4.13 17.91
CA LYS A 96 -15.89 -4.28 18.44
C LYS A 96 -15.18 -2.93 18.42
N GLU A 97 -14.41 -2.69 19.51
CA GLU A 97 -13.50 -1.55 19.71
C GLU A 97 -12.89 -1.01 18.41
N GLU A 98 -12.77 0.30 18.30
CA GLU A 98 -12.23 1.12 17.19
C GLU A 98 -10.86 0.62 16.64
N LYS A 99 -10.81 -0.60 16.13
CA LYS A 99 -9.64 -1.11 15.40
C LYS A 99 -9.87 -0.93 13.93
N HIS A 100 -9.39 0.20 13.43
CA HIS A 100 -9.35 0.46 12.00
C HIS A 100 -8.54 -0.63 11.30
N PRO A 101 -9.04 -1.24 10.21
CA PRO A 101 -8.27 -2.19 9.42
C PRO A 101 -6.93 -1.59 9.00
N LYS A 102 -5.87 -2.38 9.17
CA LYS A 102 -4.50 -1.95 8.90
C LYS A 102 -3.92 -2.72 7.73
N PHE A 103 -3.25 -2.04 6.82
CA PHE A 103 -2.47 -2.71 5.80
C PHE A 103 -1.07 -2.13 5.68
N ALA A 104 -0.11 -2.99 5.37
CA ALA A 104 1.27 -2.61 5.13
C ALA A 104 1.57 -2.55 3.64
N ILE A 105 2.40 -1.59 3.22
CA ILE A 105 2.97 -1.53 1.87
C ILE A 105 4.45 -1.86 1.98
N ILE A 106 4.83 -3.02 1.46
CA ILE A 106 6.20 -3.51 1.49
C ILE A 106 6.77 -3.68 0.09
N GLY A 107 8.09 -3.79 -0.01
CA GLY A 107 8.79 -3.98 -1.26
C GLY A 107 10.20 -3.41 -1.18
N ARG A 108 11.03 -3.73 -2.18
CA ARG A 108 12.40 -3.22 -2.29
C ARG A 108 12.45 -1.68 -2.32
N PRO A 109 13.61 -1.08 -2.05
CA PRO A 109 13.81 0.35 -2.31
C PRO A 109 13.50 0.71 -3.78
N ASN A 110 12.96 1.90 -4.00
CA ASN A 110 12.69 2.48 -5.34
C ASN A 110 11.64 1.76 -6.21
N VAL A 111 10.86 0.81 -5.67
CA VAL A 111 9.72 0.20 -6.39
C VAL A 111 8.51 1.12 -6.51
N GLY A 112 8.48 2.24 -5.75
CA GLY A 112 7.41 3.24 -5.81
C GLY A 112 6.43 3.21 -4.64
N LYS A 113 6.82 2.69 -3.46
CA LYS A 113 5.95 2.67 -2.27
C LYS A 113 5.41 4.04 -1.91
N SER A 114 6.27 5.05 -1.82
CA SER A 114 5.86 6.43 -1.53
C SER A 114 4.93 7.00 -2.60
N THR A 115 5.16 6.66 -3.85
CA THR A 115 4.32 7.10 -4.97
C THR A 115 2.93 6.47 -4.87
N LEU A 116 2.86 5.17 -4.52
CA LEU A 116 1.59 4.48 -4.33
C LEU A 116 0.81 5.06 -3.14
N VAL A 117 1.47 5.31 -2.00
CA VAL A 117 0.81 5.94 -0.84
C VAL A 117 0.28 7.32 -1.21
N ASN A 118 1.07 8.13 -1.91
CA ASN A 118 0.61 9.46 -2.35
C ASN A 118 -0.57 9.35 -3.33
N ALA A 119 -0.58 8.36 -4.22
CA ALA A 119 -1.70 8.12 -5.13
C ALA A 119 -2.96 7.72 -4.37
N ILE A 120 -2.85 6.84 -3.37
CA ILE A 120 -3.98 6.44 -2.52
C ILE A 120 -4.53 7.63 -1.74
N LEU A 121 -3.66 8.41 -1.08
CA LEU A 121 -4.06 9.57 -0.27
C LEU A 121 -4.50 10.77 -1.10
N GLY A 122 -4.10 10.84 -2.36
CA GLY A 122 -4.46 11.90 -3.30
C GLY A 122 -5.79 11.69 -4.02
N GLU A 123 -6.48 10.57 -3.83
CA GLU A 123 -7.79 10.34 -4.42
C GLU A 123 -8.86 11.25 -3.80
N GLU A 124 -9.79 11.78 -4.61
CA GLU A 124 -10.85 12.71 -4.16
C GLU A 124 -11.76 12.16 -3.04
N ARG A 125 -11.79 10.84 -2.87
CA ARG A 125 -12.62 10.15 -1.88
C ARG A 125 -11.89 9.77 -0.60
N VAL A 126 -10.63 10.19 -0.47
CA VAL A 126 -9.77 9.85 0.68
C VAL A 126 -9.48 11.10 1.49
N ILE A 127 -9.73 11.03 2.78
CA ILE A 127 -9.40 12.08 3.76
C ILE A 127 -8.26 11.52 4.61
N ALA A 128 -7.07 12.09 4.51
CA ALA A 128 -5.94 11.72 5.36
C ALA A 128 -5.97 12.51 6.66
N PHE A 129 -5.70 11.85 7.78
CA PHE A 129 -5.60 12.47 9.10
C PHE A 129 -4.12 12.58 9.48
N ASP A 130 -3.66 13.80 9.73
CA ASP A 130 -2.32 14.05 10.25
C ASP A 130 -2.36 13.93 11.79
N GLN A 131 -2.28 12.70 12.30
CA GLN A 131 -2.08 12.49 13.72
C GLN A 131 -0.57 12.50 14.03
N ALA A 132 -0.10 13.59 14.56
CA ALA A 132 1.18 13.66 15.26
C ALA A 132 1.05 12.91 16.58
N GLY A 133 1.25 11.60 16.57
CA GLY A 133 1.09 10.73 17.74
C GLY A 133 2.05 9.56 17.72
N THR A 134 3.19 9.78 18.41
CA THR A 134 3.82 8.84 19.35
C THR A 134 3.86 7.37 18.98
N THR A 135 4.97 6.90 18.49
CA THR A 135 5.81 5.88 19.11
C THR A 135 6.97 5.49 18.18
N ARG A 136 8.05 5.08 18.74
CA ARG A 136 9.42 5.06 18.23
C ARG A 136 9.70 4.17 17.00
N ASP A 137 8.76 3.38 16.46
CA ASP A 137 9.15 2.29 15.54
C ASP A 137 8.30 2.07 14.27
N SER A 138 7.07 2.51 14.17
CA SER A 138 6.31 2.43 12.91
C SER A 138 5.55 3.72 12.63
N ILE A 139 5.63 4.20 11.40
CA ILE A 139 4.89 5.38 10.97
C ILE A 139 3.59 4.88 10.36
N ALA A 140 2.49 5.14 11.04
CA ALA A 140 1.15 4.87 10.56
C ALA A 140 0.53 6.14 9.97
N ILE A 141 -0.23 6.00 8.91
CA ILE A 141 -1.05 7.06 8.32
C ILE A 141 -2.50 6.60 8.37
N ASP A 142 -3.32 7.30 9.15
CA ASP A 142 -4.75 7.07 9.20
C ASP A 142 -5.44 7.84 8.08
N PHE A 143 -6.41 7.22 7.43
CA PHE A 143 -7.23 7.86 6.42
C PHE A 143 -8.64 7.28 6.41
N GLU A 144 -9.57 8.01 5.82
CA GLU A 144 -10.95 7.58 5.64
C GLU A 144 -11.28 7.48 4.15
N ARG A 145 -12.01 6.42 3.77
CA ARG A 145 -12.55 6.26 2.42
C ARG A 145 -13.98 5.73 2.49
N GLY A 146 -14.90 6.46 1.86
CA GLY A 146 -16.31 6.07 1.84
C GLY A 146 -16.97 6.04 3.23
N GLY A 147 -16.46 6.81 4.21
CA GLY A 147 -16.97 6.86 5.58
C GLY A 147 -16.35 5.79 6.51
N SER A 148 -15.47 4.93 6.00
CA SER A 148 -14.78 3.90 6.79
C SER A 148 -13.33 4.28 7.03
N PRO A 149 -12.83 4.16 8.27
CA PRO A 149 -11.45 4.48 8.63
C PRO A 149 -10.49 3.31 8.36
N TYR A 150 -9.28 3.63 7.93
CA TYR A 150 -8.20 2.69 7.62
C TYR A 150 -6.84 3.24 8.05
N THR A 151 -5.85 2.36 8.20
CA THR A 151 -4.49 2.74 8.57
C THR A 151 -3.46 2.09 7.65
N ILE A 152 -2.55 2.88 7.07
CA ILE A 152 -1.35 2.39 6.37
C ILE A 152 -0.20 2.33 7.36
N VAL A 153 0.44 1.17 7.52
CA VAL A 153 1.57 0.95 8.44
C VAL A 153 2.90 0.91 7.69
N ASP A 154 3.98 1.29 8.40
CA ASP A 154 5.36 1.34 7.90
C ASP A 154 5.59 2.26 6.70
N THR A 155 5.30 3.52 6.90
CA THR A 155 5.57 4.58 5.93
C THR A 155 6.92 5.28 6.17
N ALA A 156 7.88 4.62 6.85
CA ALA A 156 9.15 5.22 7.28
C ALA A 156 9.97 5.88 6.14
N GLY A 157 9.78 5.44 4.91
CA GLY A 157 10.40 6.07 3.73
C GLY A 157 9.66 7.30 3.18
N ILE A 158 8.46 7.61 3.66
CA ILE A 158 7.54 8.58 3.05
C ILE A 158 7.69 9.98 3.66
N ARG A 159 8.11 10.07 4.93
CA ARG A 159 8.20 11.35 5.67
C ARG A 159 9.16 12.40 5.10
N ARG A 160 10.01 12.11 4.13
CA ARG A 160 10.98 13.10 3.61
C ARG A 160 10.43 14.08 2.60
N ARG A 161 9.17 13.95 2.13
CA ARG A 161 8.56 14.85 1.14
C ARG A 161 7.26 15.54 1.57
N GLY A 162 6.77 15.31 2.78
CA GLY A 162 5.53 15.90 3.32
C GLY A 162 5.64 17.35 3.81
N LYS A 163 6.65 18.12 3.37
CA LYS A 163 6.83 19.53 3.75
C LYS A 163 6.60 20.47 2.58
N VAL A 164 5.54 20.25 1.81
CA VAL A 164 5.08 21.25 0.82
C VAL A 164 3.56 21.13 0.72
N ASN A 165 2.83 21.75 1.63
CA ASN A 165 1.50 22.32 1.40
C ASN A 165 0.98 23.07 2.64
N GLU A 166 1.86 23.90 3.25
CA GLU A 166 1.42 25.03 4.08
C GLU A 166 1.64 26.31 3.31
N THR A 167 0.92 26.52 2.22
CA THR A 167 0.88 27.87 1.61
C THR A 167 -0.34 27.97 0.69
N ILE A 168 -1.55 27.76 1.21
CA ILE A 168 -2.77 28.34 0.61
C ILE A 168 -3.72 28.73 1.75
N GLU A 169 -3.32 29.66 2.59
CA GLU A 169 -4.23 30.47 3.40
C GLU A 169 -3.52 31.76 3.80
N LYS A 170 -3.28 32.60 2.83
CA LYS A 170 -3.02 34.02 3.04
C LYS A 170 -3.25 34.77 1.74
N PHE A 171 -4.50 34.94 1.37
CA PHE A 171 -4.99 36.10 0.59
C PHE A 171 -6.52 36.10 0.65
N SER A 172 -7.03 36.73 1.67
CA SER A 172 -8.27 37.48 1.65
C SER A 172 -8.10 38.66 2.59
#